data_b9bceee03131b027ba41687327f872d4
#
_entry.id   b9bceee03131b027ba41687327f872d4
#
_cell.length_a   1.000
_cell.length_b   1.000
_cell.length_c   1.000
_cell.angle_alpha   90.00
_cell.angle_beta   90.00
_cell.angle_gamma   90.00
#
_symmetry.space_group_name_H-M   'P 1'
#
loop_
_entity.id
_entity.type
_entity.pdbx_description
1 polymer ?
#
loop_
_entity_poly.entity_id
_entity_poly.type
_entity_poly.pdbx_seq_one_letter_code
_entity_poly.pdbx_strand_id
1 'polypeptide(L)'
;MMSCAAPSIVGFARTPTRRIMTSATSTVPKGAPASTAKGGEGWTQRVLTLSPKQRGIFIWTDSLRRNVPEISSCQAGVINMFLRSTTAALSVNENADPDVRTDLENALDRIVPGTESLDAVARSSFVGVSMDVPVQGGKLAFGTWQGLYLCEWGDGSAPIEVVATLVDNSADVKCTRNVTVKAPARGCHLVQDDVDDALAPARGRLSGTKPGLVNLLIRHTSASLTMNENADPTVRGDMEAALNRIVPERWHDDLFAHVEEGPDDMTAHVKSTLFGSSLTVPVDANGRMRTGTWQGVYLCEHRNIGGMGVGHAREIATAMLDGSGAANTAGQGTVTLTAPGRGCHDFTADIAAAAEGIGMGSKVRTGWLNLFCQHTSASLTVSDSSTGSGAGDRLERALNDTVPESWNDEFFVHTYEGPDDMPGHVKASIMGPSITVPIVNGVLGLGSRQGLFLCEHRNTGGFGCNLNRKVVLTLQGVDR
;
A
#
# COMPACT_ATOMS: atom_id res chain seq x y z
N MET A 1 21.47 -62.60 -22.42
CA MET A 1 22.02 -61.70 -23.44
C MET A 1 20.87 -60.96 -24.09
N MET A 2 20.67 -59.71 -23.71
CA MET A 2 20.05 -58.67 -24.52
C MET A 2 20.23 -57.36 -23.73
N SER A 3 21.10 -56.51 -24.27
CA SER A 3 21.45 -55.19 -23.81
C SER A 3 20.33 -54.21 -24.15
N CYS A 4 19.77 -53.49 -23.19
CA CYS A 4 18.95 -52.32 -23.42
C CYS A 4 19.77 -51.06 -23.11
N ALA A 5 20.15 -50.35 -24.16
CA ALA A 5 20.79 -49.04 -24.07
C ALA A 5 19.74 -47.97 -23.69
N ALA A 6 20.10 -47.10 -22.74
CA ALA A 6 19.34 -45.90 -22.39
C ALA A 6 19.63 -44.79 -23.41
N PRO A 7 18.64 -43.92 -23.73
CA PRO A 7 18.86 -42.78 -24.59
C PRO A 7 19.51 -41.62 -23.86
N SER A 8 20.55 -41.06 -24.46
CA SER A 8 21.27 -39.85 -24.02
C SER A 8 20.36 -38.62 -24.11
N ILE A 9 20.19 -37.90 -23.01
CA ILE A 9 19.58 -36.58 -22.95
C ILE A 9 20.66 -35.56 -23.36
N VAL A 10 20.52 -34.96 -24.52
CA VAL A 10 21.33 -33.82 -24.95
C VAL A 10 20.83 -32.58 -24.22
N GLY A 11 21.61 -32.11 -23.25
CA GLY A 11 21.37 -30.86 -22.56
C GLY A 11 21.69 -29.68 -23.49
N PHE A 12 20.67 -28.90 -23.85
CA PHE A 12 20.88 -27.57 -24.41
C PHE A 12 21.18 -26.58 -23.26
N ALA A 13 22.44 -26.26 -23.09
CA ALA A 13 22.86 -25.11 -22.32
C ALA A 13 22.47 -23.83 -23.07
N ARG A 14 21.43 -23.13 -22.61
CA ARG A 14 21.16 -21.75 -23.03
C ARG A 14 22.06 -20.84 -22.20
N THR A 15 23.06 -20.26 -22.82
CA THR A 15 23.84 -19.13 -22.30
C THR A 15 22.89 -17.94 -22.13
N PRO A 16 22.83 -17.30 -20.96
CA PRO A 16 22.07 -16.07 -20.81
C PRO A 16 22.79 -14.97 -21.57
N THR A 17 22.16 -14.42 -22.59
CA THR A 17 22.61 -13.22 -23.30
C THR A 17 22.45 -12.04 -22.35
N ARG A 18 23.54 -11.64 -21.73
CA ARG A 18 23.66 -10.43 -20.93
C ARG A 18 23.40 -9.22 -21.83
N ARG A 19 22.18 -8.68 -21.76
CA ARG A 19 21.84 -7.41 -22.40
C ARG A 19 22.43 -6.30 -21.54
N ILE A 20 23.58 -5.76 -21.94
CA ILE A 20 24.13 -4.55 -21.35
C ILE A 20 23.16 -3.41 -21.69
N MET A 21 22.28 -3.07 -20.79
CA MET A 21 21.54 -1.81 -20.85
C MET A 21 22.36 -0.74 -20.17
N THR A 22 22.77 0.25 -20.93
CA THR A 22 23.41 1.48 -20.44
C THR A 22 22.51 2.15 -19.41
N SER A 23 23.04 2.40 -18.20
CA SER A 23 22.37 3.07 -17.11
C SER A 23 21.96 4.49 -17.52
N ALA A 24 20.73 4.65 -17.97
CA ALA A 24 20.12 5.96 -18.03
C ALA A 24 19.51 6.21 -16.63
N THR A 25 19.94 7.27 -15.97
CA THR A 25 19.30 7.84 -14.79
C THR A 25 17.87 8.22 -15.17
N SER A 26 16.91 7.30 -15.02
CA SER A 26 15.52 7.53 -15.37
C SER A 26 14.82 8.31 -14.26
N THR A 27 14.99 9.62 -14.27
CA THR A 27 14.12 10.54 -13.54
C THR A 27 12.91 10.87 -14.41
N VAL A 28 11.71 10.91 -13.83
CA VAL A 28 10.52 11.38 -14.54
C VAL A 28 10.78 12.80 -15.06
N PRO A 29 10.56 13.10 -16.36
CA PRO A 29 10.75 14.42 -16.92
C PRO A 29 9.92 15.49 -16.19
N LYS A 30 10.38 16.75 -16.22
CA LYS A 30 9.67 17.89 -15.60
C LYS A 30 8.22 17.92 -16.07
N GLY A 31 7.29 17.73 -15.15
CA GLY A 31 5.86 17.87 -15.42
C GLY A 31 5.48 19.33 -15.71
N ALA A 32 4.32 19.53 -16.38
CA ALA A 32 3.73 20.84 -16.57
C ALA A 32 3.41 21.51 -15.20
N PRO A 33 3.32 22.84 -15.12
CA PRO A 33 3.02 23.53 -13.88
C PRO A 33 1.66 23.09 -13.32
N ALA A 34 1.66 22.76 -12.04
CA ALA A 34 0.49 22.29 -11.31
C ALA A 34 -0.59 23.37 -11.23
N SER A 35 -1.86 23.00 -11.43
CA SER A 35 -2.97 23.81 -10.96
C SER A 35 -3.00 23.77 -9.43
N THR A 36 -3.01 24.92 -8.77
CA THR A 36 -3.00 25.02 -7.31
C THR A 36 -4.38 25.40 -6.83
N ALA A 37 -5.03 24.53 -6.06
CA ALA A 37 -6.07 24.96 -5.15
C ALA A 37 -5.40 25.29 -3.80
N LYS A 38 -5.38 26.58 -3.39
CA LYS A 38 -5.06 26.92 -1.99
C LYS A 38 -6.29 26.57 -1.18
N GLY A 39 -6.23 25.44 -0.48
CA GLY A 39 -7.10 25.15 0.65
C GLY A 39 -6.94 26.21 1.72
N GLY A 40 -7.85 26.28 2.71
CA GLY A 40 -7.72 27.15 3.87
C GLY A 40 -6.44 26.86 4.66
N GLU A 41 -6.24 27.58 5.79
CA GLU A 41 -5.03 27.42 6.62
C GLU A 41 -4.68 25.95 6.85
N GLY A 42 -3.45 25.57 6.48
CA GLY A 42 -2.88 24.24 6.66
C GLY A 42 -3.13 23.22 5.55
N TRP A 43 -3.94 23.51 4.52
CA TRP A 43 -4.19 22.59 3.39
C TRP A 43 -3.61 23.13 2.08
N THR A 44 -2.84 22.29 1.40
CA THR A 44 -2.34 22.52 0.04
C THR A 44 -2.67 21.32 -0.83
N GLN A 45 -3.36 21.55 -1.94
CA GLN A 45 -3.64 20.50 -2.93
C GLN A 45 -3.15 20.94 -4.30
N ARG A 46 -2.43 20.05 -4.98
CA ARG A 46 -1.87 20.27 -6.32
C ARG A 46 -2.15 19.06 -7.19
N VAL A 47 -2.52 19.34 -8.44
CA VAL A 47 -2.56 18.33 -9.49
C VAL A 47 -1.27 18.42 -10.28
N LEU A 48 -0.46 17.39 -10.22
CA LEU A 48 0.82 17.25 -10.92
C LEU A 48 0.60 16.36 -12.14
N THR A 49 1.28 16.65 -13.24
CA THR A 49 1.28 15.78 -14.41
C THR A 49 2.66 15.13 -14.55
N LEU A 50 2.70 13.81 -14.51
CA LEU A 50 3.88 13.00 -14.78
C LEU A 50 3.79 12.43 -16.19
N SER A 51 4.90 12.41 -16.91
CA SER A 51 4.94 11.89 -18.28
C SER A 51 6.06 10.85 -18.38
N PRO A 52 5.82 9.61 -17.89
CA PRO A 52 6.72 8.51 -18.19
C PRO A 52 6.72 8.33 -19.72
N LYS A 53 7.88 8.07 -20.30
CA LYS A 53 8.00 7.90 -21.76
C LYS A 53 7.91 6.44 -22.19
N GLN A 54 7.83 5.56 -21.23
CA GLN A 54 7.81 4.10 -21.42
C GLN A 54 7.31 3.42 -20.13
N ARG A 55 7.00 2.16 -20.23
CA ARG A 55 6.80 1.27 -19.09
C ARG A 55 8.06 1.21 -18.23
N GLY A 56 7.91 1.05 -16.91
CA GLY A 56 9.02 0.87 -15.97
C GLY A 56 8.76 1.49 -14.60
N ILE A 57 9.77 1.45 -13.75
CA ILE A 57 9.75 2.02 -12.39
C ILE A 57 10.69 3.22 -12.32
N PHE A 58 10.18 4.35 -11.86
CA PHE A 58 10.87 5.64 -11.85
C PHE A 58 10.88 6.27 -10.47
N ILE A 59 12.03 6.84 -10.05
CA ILE A 59 12.11 7.67 -8.84
C ILE A 59 11.60 9.07 -9.16
N TRP A 60 10.67 9.60 -8.34
CA TRP A 60 10.13 10.93 -8.52
C TRP A 60 10.07 11.78 -7.24
N THR A 61 10.76 11.36 -6.17
CA THR A 61 10.86 12.08 -4.89
C THR A 61 11.23 13.55 -5.06
N ASP A 62 12.24 13.86 -5.86
CA ASP A 62 12.69 15.24 -6.09
C ASP A 62 11.71 16.03 -6.95
N SER A 63 10.98 15.35 -7.84
CA SER A 63 9.91 15.98 -8.60
C SER A 63 8.76 16.40 -7.69
N LEU A 64 8.37 15.54 -6.74
CA LEU A 64 7.38 15.88 -5.73
C LEU A 64 7.82 17.11 -4.92
N ARG A 65 9.03 17.10 -4.37
CA ARG A 65 9.56 18.21 -3.55
C ARG A 65 9.60 19.54 -4.31
N ARG A 66 9.98 19.53 -5.58
CA ARG A 66 10.00 20.74 -6.43
C ARG A 66 8.59 21.28 -6.72
N ASN A 67 7.62 20.40 -6.90
CA ASN A 67 6.26 20.78 -7.27
C ASN A 67 5.33 21.03 -6.07
N VAL A 68 5.75 20.60 -4.86
CA VAL A 68 5.06 20.86 -3.59
C VAL A 68 6.07 21.47 -2.61
N PRO A 69 6.53 22.72 -2.85
CA PRO A 69 7.57 23.37 -2.02
C PRO A 69 7.11 23.60 -0.58
N GLU A 70 5.80 23.58 -0.31
CA GLU A 70 5.21 23.70 1.03
C GLU A 70 5.68 22.57 1.97
N ILE A 71 6.11 21.42 1.45
CA ILE A 71 6.76 20.37 2.25
C ILE A 71 7.92 20.95 3.06
N SER A 72 8.72 21.85 2.48
CA SER A 72 9.91 22.40 3.14
C SER A 72 9.61 23.29 4.35
N SER A 73 8.42 23.89 4.42
CA SER A 73 7.97 24.69 5.56
C SER A 73 7.16 23.91 6.57
N CYS A 74 6.62 22.75 6.20
CA CYS A 74 5.80 21.90 7.06
C CYS A 74 6.67 21.22 8.13
N GLN A 75 6.51 21.60 9.39
CA GLN A 75 7.26 21.00 10.49
C GLN A 75 6.66 19.68 10.97
N ALA A 76 5.35 19.52 10.83
CA ALA A 76 4.61 18.30 11.17
C ALA A 76 3.35 18.21 10.31
N GLY A 77 3.13 17.11 9.65
CA GLY A 77 1.97 16.90 8.79
C GLY A 77 1.98 15.57 8.07
N VAL A 78 1.09 15.45 7.12
CA VAL A 78 1.00 14.28 6.21
C VAL A 78 0.76 14.79 4.80
N ILE A 79 1.43 14.18 3.83
CA ILE A 79 1.11 14.34 2.42
C ILE A 79 0.50 13.04 1.88
N ASN A 80 -0.67 13.15 1.26
CA ASN A 80 -1.24 12.09 0.43
C ASN A 80 -0.87 12.34 -1.02
N MET A 81 -0.50 11.28 -1.72
CA MET A 81 -0.29 11.25 -3.17
C MET A 81 -1.24 10.22 -3.76
N PHE A 82 -2.06 10.64 -4.71
CA PHE A 82 -3.05 9.79 -5.36
C PHE A 82 -2.89 9.86 -6.88
N LEU A 83 -2.60 8.72 -7.51
CA LEU A 83 -2.51 8.60 -8.98
C LEU A 83 -3.90 8.45 -9.61
N ARG A 84 -4.20 9.27 -10.60
CA ARG A 84 -5.38 9.15 -11.46
C ARG A 84 -5.10 8.26 -12.67
N SER A 85 -4.62 7.06 -12.40
CA SER A 85 -4.29 6.05 -13.41
C SER A 85 -4.77 4.68 -12.97
N THR A 86 -5.12 3.84 -13.91
CA THR A 86 -5.47 2.44 -13.67
C THR A 86 -4.34 1.47 -14.00
N THR A 87 -3.25 1.95 -14.60
CA THR A 87 -2.09 1.14 -15.01
C THR A 87 -0.79 1.51 -14.31
N ALA A 88 -0.83 2.53 -13.44
CA ALA A 88 0.32 2.96 -12.67
C ALA A 88 0.04 2.89 -11.18
N ALA A 89 1.09 2.74 -10.37
CA ALA A 89 1.02 2.67 -8.93
C ALA A 89 2.14 3.47 -8.24
N LEU A 90 1.99 3.66 -6.93
CA LEU A 90 2.99 4.28 -6.06
C LEU A 90 3.59 3.25 -5.13
N SER A 91 4.90 3.32 -4.91
CA SER A 91 5.59 2.57 -3.88
C SER A 91 6.70 3.40 -3.24
N VAL A 92 7.22 2.94 -2.13
CA VAL A 92 8.44 3.46 -1.50
C VAL A 92 9.42 2.31 -1.38
N ASN A 93 10.58 2.46 -2.02
CA ASN A 93 11.61 1.45 -1.98
C ASN A 93 13.00 2.07 -2.12
N GLU A 94 14.04 1.28 -2.33
CA GLU A 94 15.41 1.73 -2.35
C GLU A 94 15.71 2.67 -3.52
N ASN A 95 16.41 3.77 -3.23
CA ASN A 95 16.78 4.78 -4.20
C ASN A 95 18.27 4.78 -4.59
N ALA A 96 19.10 3.89 -4.03
CA ALA A 96 20.54 3.87 -4.25
C ALA A 96 20.91 3.04 -5.49
N ASP A 97 20.53 1.76 -5.51
CA ASP A 97 20.85 0.87 -6.62
C ASP A 97 19.75 0.90 -7.71
N PRO A 98 20.09 1.23 -8.97
CA PRO A 98 19.13 1.20 -10.07
C PRO A 98 18.60 -0.21 -10.39
N ASP A 99 19.35 -1.27 -10.08
CA ASP A 99 18.96 -2.65 -10.39
C ASP A 99 17.74 -3.07 -9.56
N VAL A 100 17.55 -2.54 -8.35
CA VAL A 100 16.36 -2.77 -7.52
C VAL A 100 15.06 -2.46 -8.29
N ARG A 101 15.04 -1.41 -9.11
CA ARG A 101 13.83 -1.05 -9.88
C ARG A 101 13.54 -2.04 -10.99
N THR A 102 14.57 -2.48 -11.69
CA THR A 102 14.46 -3.48 -12.76
C THR A 102 14.01 -4.81 -12.20
N ASP A 103 14.61 -5.23 -11.11
CA ASP A 103 14.31 -6.48 -10.44
C ASP A 103 12.90 -6.49 -9.84
N LEU A 104 12.46 -5.35 -9.28
CA LEU A 104 11.10 -5.19 -8.77
C LEU A 104 10.07 -5.29 -9.92
N GLU A 105 10.33 -4.67 -11.08
CA GLU A 105 9.47 -4.81 -12.26
C GLU A 105 9.38 -6.27 -12.71
N ASN A 106 10.53 -6.96 -12.84
CA ASN A 106 10.59 -8.36 -13.21
C ASN A 106 9.85 -9.27 -12.23
N ALA A 107 9.97 -9.00 -10.92
CA ALA A 107 9.28 -9.76 -9.88
C ALA A 107 7.75 -9.57 -9.97
N LEU A 108 7.27 -8.35 -10.12
CA LEU A 108 5.84 -8.05 -10.25
C LEU A 108 5.25 -8.63 -11.54
N ASP A 109 6.01 -8.66 -12.63
CA ASP A 109 5.60 -9.35 -13.85
C ASP A 109 5.49 -10.88 -13.68
N ARG A 110 6.31 -11.43 -12.81
CA ARG A 110 6.28 -12.87 -12.51
C ARG A 110 5.15 -13.24 -11.55
N ILE A 111 4.81 -12.33 -10.60
CA ILE A 111 3.70 -12.51 -9.65
C ILE A 111 2.35 -12.36 -10.35
N VAL A 112 2.20 -11.34 -11.19
CA VAL A 112 0.99 -11.10 -11.98
C VAL A 112 1.36 -11.13 -13.46
N PRO A 113 1.45 -12.32 -14.06
CA PRO A 113 1.89 -12.46 -15.46
C PRO A 113 0.83 -11.96 -16.45
N GLY A 114 1.34 -11.59 -17.65
CA GLY A 114 0.53 -11.17 -18.79
C GLY A 114 0.97 -9.81 -19.35
N THR A 115 0.50 -9.52 -20.56
CA THR A 115 0.87 -8.30 -21.32
C THR A 115 -0.35 -7.48 -21.75
N GLU A 116 -1.56 -7.92 -21.40
CA GLU A 116 -2.79 -7.21 -21.71
C GLU A 116 -3.02 -6.01 -20.78
N SER A 117 -3.90 -5.11 -21.20
CA SER A 117 -4.20 -3.91 -20.40
C SER A 117 -4.76 -4.25 -19.02
N LEU A 118 -5.56 -5.31 -18.89
CA LEU A 118 -6.10 -5.76 -17.59
C LEU A 118 -5.02 -6.35 -16.67
N ASP A 119 -3.90 -6.87 -17.21
CA ASP A 119 -2.77 -7.32 -16.40
C ASP A 119 -2.04 -6.13 -15.78
N ALA A 120 -1.87 -5.04 -16.54
CA ALA A 120 -1.35 -3.78 -16.02
C ALA A 120 -2.26 -3.20 -14.91
N VAL A 121 -3.58 -3.26 -15.10
CA VAL A 121 -4.57 -2.86 -14.08
C VAL A 121 -4.45 -3.71 -12.81
N ALA A 122 -4.30 -5.03 -12.95
CA ALA A 122 -4.13 -5.92 -11.80
C ALA A 122 -2.85 -5.60 -11.02
N ARG A 123 -1.70 -5.39 -11.70
CA ARG A 123 -0.44 -4.99 -11.04
C ARG A 123 -0.57 -3.65 -10.32
N SER A 124 -1.22 -2.66 -10.96
CA SER A 124 -1.50 -1.36 -10.34
C SER A 124 -2.33 -1.52 -9.07
N SER A 125 -3.35 -2.38 -9.10
CA SER A 125 -4.21 -2.66 -7.94
C SER A 125 -3.45 -3.39 -6.82
N PHE A 126 -2.50 -4.26 -7.12
CA PHE A 126 -1.64 -4.96 -6.13
C PHE A 126 -0.71 -4.00 -5.38
N VAL A 127 -0.13 -3.02 -6.08
CA VAL A 127 0.83 -2.08 -5.47
C VAL A 127 0.11 -0.87 -4.87
N GLY A 128 -0.98 -0.41 -5.50
CA GLY A 128 -1.82 0.68 -5.03
C GLY A 128 -1.47 2.04 -5.62
N VAL A 129 -2.50 2.89 -5.71
CA VAL A 129 -2.43 4.22 -6.34
C VAL A 129 -2.41 5.37 -5.32
N SER A 130 -2.54 5.05 -4.03
CA SER A 130 -2.61 6.02 -2.93
C SER A 130 -1.52 5.77 -1.92
N MET A 131 -0.85 6.82 -1.47
CA MET A 131 0.19 6.73 -0.46
C MET A 131 0.18 7.95 0.44
N ASP A 132 0.13 7.70 1.74
CA ASP A 132 0.27 8.71 2.79
C ASP A 132 1.69 8.68 3.36
N VAL A 133 2.31 9.85 3.48
CA VAL A 133 3.68 9.97 4.00
C VAL A 133 3.71 11.08 5.05
N PRO A 134 4.19 10.81 6.28
CA PRO A 134 4.41 11.86 7.27
C PRO A 134 5.45 12.87 6.78
N VAL A 135 5.23 14.14 7.12
CA VAL A 135 6.20 15.23 6.93
C VAL A 135 6.69 15.67 8.31
N GLN A 136 8.00 15.68 8.49
CA GLN A 136 8.66 16.02 9.75
C GLN A 136 9.84 16.95 9.47
N GLY A 137 9.87 18.13 10.12
CA GLY A 137 10.97 19.09 9.99
C GLY A 137 11.25 19.50 8.54
N GLY A 138 10.23 19.73 7.74
CA GLY A 138 10.35 20.13 6.33
C GLY A 138 10.76 19.02 5.36
N LYS A 139 10.66 17.75 5.75
CA LYS A 139 11.08 16.60 4.93
C LYS A 139 10.02 15.49 4.97
N LEU A 140 9.92 14.73 3.87
CA LEU A 140 9.24 13.44 3.87
C LEU A 140 9.95 12.53 4.89
N ALA A 141 9.20 11.84 5.74
CA ALA A 141 9.76 11.02 6.81
C ALA A 141 10.34 9.68 6.35
N PHE A 142 10.95 9.67 5.16
CA PHE A 142 11.62 8.49 4.59
C PHE A 142 12.88 8.12 5.38
N GLY A 143 13.21 6.84 5.36
CA GLY A 143 14.52 6.35 5.75
C GLY A 143 15.60 6.79 4.74
N THR A 144 16.88 6.60 5.11
CA THR A 144 18.02 7.06 4.32
C THR A 144 18.01 6.54 2.89
N TRP A 145 17.62 5.30 2.69
CA TRP A 145 17.65 4.62 1.40
C TRP A 145 16.30 4.64 0.67
N GLN A 146 15.27 5.22 1.26
CA GLN A 146 13.93 5.22 0.65
C GLN A 146 13.75 6.35 -0.37
N GLY A 147 13.12 6.00 -1.47
CA GLY A 147 12.64 6.93 -2.49
C GLY A 147 11.22 6.60 -2.92
N LEU A 148 10.51 7.61 -3.39
CA LEU A 148 9.16 7.47 -3.92
C LEU A 148 9.24 6.95 -5.36
N TYR A 149 8.57 5.84 -5.61
CA TYR A 149 8.50 5.17 -6.90
C TYR A 149 7.17 5.46 -7.60
N LEU A 150 7.26 5.73 -8.90
CA LEU A 150 6.15 5.60 -9.86
C LEU A 150 6.38 4.32 -10.64
N CYS A 151 5.46 3.38 -10.52
CA CYS A 151 5.45 2.14 -11.29
C CYS A 151 4.44 2.29 -12.44
N GLU A 152 4.86 2.20 -13.70
CA GLU A 152 4.01 2.30 -14.88
C GLU A 152 4.06 1.00 -15.67
N TRP A 153 2.92 0.34 -15.82
CA TRP A 153 2.78 -0.91 -16.58
C TRP A 153 2.03 -0.75 -17.90
N GLY A 154 1.49 0.43 -18.19
CA GLY A 154 1.00 0.77 -19.51
C GLY A 154 2.15 1.04 -20.50
N ASP A 155 1.83 1.60 -21.66
CA ASP A 155 2.82 1.93 -22.69
C ASP A 155 3.61 3.23 -22.41
N GLY A 156 3.26 3.95 -21.34
CA GLY A 156 3.86 5.23 -20.97
C GLY A 156 3.51 6.39 -21.91
N SER A 157 2.59 6.19 -22.86
CA SER A 157 2.22 7.20 -23.85
C SER A 157 1.35 8.31 -23.30
N ALA A 158 0.55 8.01 -22.28
CA ALA A 158 -0.37 8.95 -21.66
C ALA A 158 0.25 9.64 -20.44
N PRO A 159 0.00 10.95 -20.25
CA PRO A 159 0.38 11.61 -19.01
C PRO A 159 -0.48 11.10 -17.85
N ILE A 160 0.16 10.98 -16.67
CA ILE A 160 -0.47 10.52 -15.43
C ILE A 160 -0.68 11.74 -14.53
N GLU A 161 -1.90 11.95 -14.08
CA GLU A 161 -2.18 12.94 -13.06
C GLU A 161 -1.96 12.38 -11.67
N VAL A 162 -1.30 13.18 -10.81
CA VAL A 162 -1.12 12.91 -9.38
C VAL A 162 -1.76 14.04 -8.61
N VAL A 163 -2.73 13.73 -7.77
CA VAL A 163 -3.24 14.70 -6.78
C VAL A 163 -2.39 14.57 -5.53
N ALA A 164 -1.58 15.60 -5.27
CA ALA A 164 -0.79 15.70 -4.04
C ALA A 164 -1.52 16.63 -3.06
N THR A 165 -1.89 16.11 -1.90
CA THR A 165 -2.61 16.84 -0.86
C THR A 165 -1.78 16.83 0.42
N LEU A 166 -1.29 18.00 0.85
CA LEU A 166 -0.55 18.19 2.09
C LEU A 166 -1.46 18.82 3.14
N VAL A 167 -1.50 18.22 4.32
CA VAL A 167 -1.98 18.88 5.52
C VAL A 167 -0.78 19.27 6.37
N ASP A 168 -0.64 20.57 6.62
CA ASP A 168 0.38 21.15 7.49
C ASP A 168 -0.21 21.36 8.89
N ASN A 169 0.23 20.54 9.82
CA ASN A 169 -0.16 20.61 11.24
C ASN A 169 0.98 21.14 12.12
N SER A 170 1.84 22.00 11.57
CA SER A 170 3.03 22.55 12.24
C SER A 170 2.73 23.30 13.54
N ALA A 171 1.48 23.71 13.75
CA ALA A 171 1.02 24.27 15.04
C ALA A 171 1.09 23.22 16.18
N ASP A 172 1.02 21.93 15.87
CA ASP A 172 1.22 20.83 16.80
C ASP A 172 2.31 19.85 16.31
N VAL A 173 3.57 20.24 16.42
CA VAL A 173 4.73 19.37 16.07
C VAL A 173 4.77 18.07 16.86
N LYS A 174 4.04 17.95 17.96
CA LYS A 174 3.97 16.74 18.78
C LYS A 174 3.03 15.69 18.20
N CYS A 175 2.33 16.00 17.11
CA CYS A 175 1.52 15.03 16.38
C CYS A 175 2.39 14.01 15.61
N THR A 176 3.66 14.33 15.35
CA THR A 176 4.60 13.41 14.66
C THR A 176 5.63 12.85 15.65
N ARG A 177 5.95 11.57 15.48
CA ARG A 177 6.96 10.87 16.29
C ARG A 177 7.60 9.76 15.46
N ASN A 178 8.78 9.31 15.92
CA ASN A 178 9.36 8.06 15.49
C ASN A 178 9.33 7.07 16.64
N VAL A 179 9.00 5.84 16.34
CA VAL A 179 9.07 4.70 17.25
C VAL A 179 10.01 3.65 16.66
N THR A 180 10.89 3.10 17.49
CA THR A 180 11.74 1.98 17.09
C THR A 180 11.14 0.71 17.64
N VAL A 181 10.77 -0.19 16.76
CA VAL A 181 10.28 -1.52 17.09
C VAL A 181 11.37 -2.54 16.77
N LYS A 182 11.61 -3.47 17.66
CA LYS A 182 12.59 -4.52 17.47
C LYS A 182 11.90 -5.82 17.09
N ALA A 183 12.03 -6.24 15.83
CA ALA A 183 11.61 -7.56 15.42
C ALA A 183 12.59 -8.61 16.00
N PRO A 184 12.12 -9.69 16.64
CA PRO A 184 12.99 -10.73 17.20
C PRO A 184 13.69 -11.56 16.13
N ALA A 185 13.09 -11.68 14.95
CA ALA A 185 13.58 -12.45 13.81
C ALA A 185 12.86 -12.00 12.54
N ARG A 186 13.23 -12.55 11.39
CA ARG A 186 12.43 -12.51 10.17
C ARG A 186 11.03 -13.08 10.42
N GLY A 187 10.00 -12.47 9.84
CA GLY A 187 8.61 -12.88 9.95
C GLY A 187 7.65 -11.73 10.23
N CYS A 188 6.40 -12.08 10.43
CA CYS A 188 5.33 -11.12 10.71
C CYS A 188 5.11 -11.03 12.24
N HIS A 189 5.21 -9.83 12.80
CA HIS A 189 5.14 -9.58 14.24
C HIS A 189 4.02 -8.60 14.57
N LEU A 190 3.16 -8.97 15.52
CA LEU A 190 2.16 -8.05 16.06
C LEU A 190 2.86 -6.98 16.92
N VAL A 191 2.71 -5.71 16.52
CA VAL A 191 3.35 -4.56 17.14
C VAL A 191 2.35 -3.52 17.62
N GLN A 192 1.11 -3.95 17.83
CA GLN A 192 0.01 -3.07 18.25
C GLN A 192 0.34 -2.31 19.53
N ASP A 193 0.90 -2.99 20.55
CA ASP A 193 1.23 -2.39 21.83
C ASP A 193 2.35 -1.36 21.71
N ASP A 194 3.41 -1.65 20.94
CA ASP A 194 4.51 -0.70 20.68
C ASP A 194 4.01 0.58 20.01
N VAL A 195 3.10 0.44 19.05
CA VAL A 195 2.48 1.58 18.36
C VAL A 195 1.55 2.35 19.30
N ASP A 196 0.76 1.65 20.07
CA ASP A 196 -0.17 2.25 21.03
C ASP A 196 0.56 3.03 22.14
N ASP A 197 1.67 2.50 22.65
CA ASP A 197 2.53 3.18 23.62
C ASP A 197 3.19 4.43 23.02
N ALA A 198 3.66 4.35 21.77
CA ALA A 198 4.22 5.48 21.06
C ALA A 198 3.19 6.62 20.84
N LEU A 199 1.93 6.27 20.64
CA LEU A 199 0.84 7.21 20.42
C LEU A 199 0.21 7.73 21.74
N ALA A 200 0.44 7.06 22.88
CA ALA A 200 -0.17 7.42 24.16
C ALA A 200 0.03 8.90 24.57
N PRO A 201 1.24 9.51 24.40
CA PRO A 201 1.41 10.93 24.72
C PRO A 201 0.65 11.88 23.78
N ALA A 202 0.37 11.46 22.54
CA ALA A 202 -0.51 12.22 21.64
C ALA A 202 -1.97 12.10 22.10
N ARG A 203 -2.42 10.88 22.47
CA ARG A 203 -3.79 10.62 22.97
C ARG A 203 -4.15 11.46 24.19
N GLY A 204 -3.25 11.64 25.14
CA GLY A 204 -3.51 12.43 26.34
C GLY A 204 -3.89 13.90 26.07
N ARG A 205 -3.60 14.41 24.85
CA ARG A 205 -3.97 15.76 24.40
C ARG A 205 -5.27 15.79 23.61
N LEU A 206 -5.71 14.61 23.13
CA LEU A 206 -6.87 14.45 22.25
C LEU A 206 -8.18 14.23 23.02
N SER A 207 -8.14 14.19 24.35
CA SER A 207 -9.33 13.97 25.18
C SER A 207 -10.43 15.00 24.87
N GLY A 208 -11.51 14.55 24.25
CA GLY A 208 -12.65 15.36 23.85
C GLY A 208 -12.50 16.12 22.53
N THR A 209 -11.52 15.79 21.70
CA THR A 209 -11.36 16.35 20.35
C THR A 209 -12.22 15.59 19.31
N LYS A 210 -12.12 15.98 18.04
CA LYS A 210 -12.77 15.29 16.95
C LYS A 210 -12.00 14.02 16.60
N PRO A 211 -12.68 13.00 16.03
CA PRO A 211 -12.00 11.82 15.46
C PRO A 211 -11.03 12.24 14.35
N GLY A 212 -10.05 11.39 14.05
CA GLY A 212 -9.02 11.72 13.09
C GLY A 212 -8.38 10.48 12.44
N LEU A 213 -7.12 10.65 12.05
CA LEU A 213 -6.30 9.61 11.40
C LEU A 213 -4.95 9.49 12.08
N VAL A 214 -4.39 8.29 12.11
CA VAL A 214 -2.97 8.06 12.34
C VAL A 214 -2.37 7.44 11.11
N ASN A 215 -1.26 8.01 10.63
CA ASN A 215 -0.44 7.40 9.59
C ASN A 215 0.83 6.82 10.21
N LEU A 216 1.18 5.62 9.79
CA LEU A 216 2.37 4.87 10.15
C LEU A 216 3.19 4.64 8.88
N LEU A 217 4.47 5.01 8.88
CA LEU A 217 5.39 4.77 7.76
C LEU A 217 6.63 4.04 8.25
N ILE A 218 6.88 2.82 7.78
CA ILE A 218 8.13 2.12 8.04
C ILE A 218 9.28 2.78 7.27
N ARG A 219 10.37 3.12 7.95
CA ARG A 219 11.51 3.85 7.39
C ARG A 219 12.62 2.92 6.88
N HIS A 220 12.21 1.79 6.31
CA HIS A 220 13.10 0.77 5.78
C HIS A 220 12.58 0.21 4.47
N THR A 221 13.48 -0.24 3.62
CA THR A 221 13.19 -0.80 2.29
C THR A 221 12.95 -2.31 2.32
N SER A 222 13.33 -2.98 3.40
CA SER A 222 13.27 -4.43 3.58
C SER A 222 12.36 -4.88 4.71
N ALA A 223 11.44 -4.02 5.13
CA ALA A 223 10.38 -4.31 6.09
C ALA A 223 9.08 -3.60 5.67
N SER A 224 7.94 -4.09 6.10
CA SER A 224 6.62 -3.54 5.74
C SER A 224 5.68 -3.45 6.93
N LEU A 225 4.59 -2.72 6.74
CA LEU A 225 3.48 -2.62 7.69
C LEU A 225 2.22 -3.17 7.04
N THR A 226 1.47 -3.95 7.81
CA THR A 226 0.13 -4.38 7.41
C THR A 226 -0.79 -4.48 8.63
N MET A 227 -2.03 -4.83 8.40
CA MET A 227 -3.00 -5.09 9.47
C MET A 227 -3.67 -6.43 9.20
N ASN A 228 -3.63 -7.31 10.18
CA ASN A 228 -4.22 -8.62 10.08
C ASN A 228 -4.67 -9.15 11.44
N GLU A 229 -5.01 -10.43 11.52
CA GLU A 229 -5.58 -11.05 12.70
C GLU A 229 -4.63 -11.03 13.90
N ASN A 230 -5.16 -10.59 15.06
CA ASN A 230 -4.43 -10.47 16.31
C ASN A 230 -4.67 -11.63 17.30
N ALA A 231 -5.59 -12.56 16.99
CA ALA A 231 -6.00 -13.63 17.91
C ALA A 231 -5.15 -14.89 17.77
N ASP A 232 -5.13 -15.51 16.59
CA ASP A 232 -4.38 -16.74 16.38
C ASP A 232 -2.91 -16.46 15.97
N PRO A 233 -1.94 -16.88 16.79
CA PRO A 233 -0.53 -16.68 16.46
C PRO A 233 -0.06 -17.46 15.23
N THR A 234 -0.77 -18.52 14.79
CA THR A 234 -0.40 -19.29 13.60
C THR A 234 -0.53 -18.51 12.32
N VAL A 235 -1.46 -17.52 12.24
CA VAL A 235 -1.61 -16.61 11.12
C VAL A 235 -0.29 -15.91 10.78
N ARG A 236 0.52 -15.55 11.77
CA ARG A 236 1.82 -14.86 11.56
C ARG A 236 2.83 -15.75 10.84
N GLY A 237 2.92 -17.01 11.23
CA GLY A 237 3.79 -17.99 10.59
C GLY A 237 3.35 -18.30 9.16
N ASP A 238 2.06 -18.45 8.97
CA ASP A 238 1.46 -18.74 7.65
C ASP A 238 1.61 -17.56 6.68
N MET A 239 1.50 -16.32 7.16
CA MET A 239 1.78 -15.12 6.35
C MET A 239 3.23 -15.09 5.87
N GLU A 240 4.20 -15.37 6.74
CA GLU A 240 5.63 -15.44 6.35
C GLU A 240 5.87 -16.59 5.38
N ALA A 241 5.27 -17.77 5.61
CA ALA A 241 5.37 -18.91 4.70
C ALA A 241 4.80 -18.59 3.31
N ALA A 242 3.65 -17.92 3.26
CA ALA A 242 3.03 -17.47 2.01
C ALA A 242 3.93 -16.48 1.25
N LEU A 243 4.46 -15.46 1.94
CA LEU A 243 5.37 -14.49 1.32
C LEU A 243 6.62 -15.15 0.75
N ASN A 244 7.18 -16.15 1.46
CA ASN A 244 8.33 -16.91 0.97
C ASN A 244 7.99 -17.77 -0.26
N ARG A 245 6.72 -18.18 -0.40
CA ARG A 245 6.25 -18.93 -1.57
C ARG A 245 6.00 -18.00 -2.76
N ILE A 246 5.46 -16.80 -2.52
CA ILE A 246 5.21 -15.78 -3.56
C ILE A 246 6.53 -15.22 -4.09
N VAL A 247 7.46 -14.88 -3.17
CA VAL A 247 8.76 -14.26 -3.47
C VAL A 247 9.87 -15.12 -2.87
N PRO A 248 10.24 -16.23 -3.51
CA PRO A 248 11.21 -17.17 -2.96
C PRO A 248 12.65 -16.67 -3.13
N GLU A 249 13.52 -16.95 -2.17
CA GLU A 249 14.94 -16.54 -2.17
C GLU A 249 15.72 -17.07 -3.38
N ARG A 250 15.30 -18.19 -4.00
CA ARG A 250 15.95 -18.69 -5.23
C ARG A 250 15.89 -17.69 -6.41
N TRP A 251 15.01 -16.66 -6.36
CA TRP A 251 15.00 -15.60 -7.36
C TRP A 251 16.27 -14.75 -7.34
N HIS A 252 17.03 -14.79 -6.24
CA HIS A 252 18.38 -14.23 -6.16
C HIS A 252 19.28 -14.75 -7.28
N ASP A 253 19.25 -16.04 -7.56
CA ASP A 253 20.08 -16.68 -8.59
C ASP A 253 19.43 -16.66 -9.98
N ASP A 254 18.07 -16.68 -10.02
CA ASP A 254 17.33 -16.93 -11.26
C ASP A 254 16.82 -15.65 -11.94
N LEU A 255 16.60 -14.57 -11.19
CA LEU A 255 15.85 -13.41 -11.68
C LEU A 255 16.55 -12.07 -11.43
N PHE A 256 17.22 -11.90 -10.26
CA PHE A 256 17.68 -10.61 -9.78
C PHE A 256 19.11 -10.28 -10.22
N ALA A 257 19.34 -8.97 -10.46
CA ALA A 257 20.65 -8.39 -10.68
C ALA A 257 21.22 -7.78 -9.39
N HIS A 258 20.35 -7.30 -8.49
CA HIS A 258 20.71 -6.79 -7.15
C HIS A 258 20.95 -7.96 -6.21
N VAL A 259 22.22 -8.38 -6.06
CA VAL A 259 22.60 -9.63 -5.35
C VAL A 259 23.71 -9.44 -4.30
N GLU A 260 24.25 -8.23 -4.13
CA GLU A 260 25.43 -8.01 -3.29
C GLU A 260 25.15 -8.10 -1.77
N GLU A 261 23.92 -7.81 -1.34
CA GLU A 261 23.54 -7.79 0.08
C GLU A 261 22.98 -9.12 0.61
N GLY A 262 23.01 -10.17 -0.22
CA GLY A 262 22.60 -11.54 0.16
C GLY A 262 21.25 -11.96 -0.47
N PRO A 263 20.91 -13.27 -0.40
CA PRO A 263 19.78 -13.84 -1.13
C PRO A 263 18.41 -13.39 -0.63
N ASP A 264 18.35 -12.84 0.57
CA ASP A 264 17.12 -12.35 1.18
C ASP A 264 16.87 -10.86 0.93
N ASP A 265 17.82 -10.12 0.31
CA ASP A 265 17.72 -8.66 0.20
C ASP A 265 16.72 -8.23 -0.88
N MET A 266 16.97 -8.54 -2.15
CA MET A 266 16.04 -8.15 -3.21
C MET A 266 14.65 -8.78 -3.02
N THR A 267 14.58 -9.99 -2.46
CA THR A 267 13.29 -10.60 -2.09
C THR A 267 12.58 -9.79 -1.00
N ALA A 268 13.31 -9.19 -0.06
CA ALA A 268 12.73 -8.32 0.96
C ALA A 268 12.19 -7.01 0.35
N HIS A 269 12.87 -6.43 -0.63
CA HIS A 269 12.38 -5.26 -1.37
C HIS A 269 11.05 -5.55 -2.08
N VAL A 270 10.92 -6.72 -2.71
CA VAL A 270 9.67 -7.12 -3.36
C VAL A 270 8.56 -7.33 -2.32
N LYS A 271 8.81 -8.07 -1.23
CA LYS A 271 7.84 -8.33 -0.16
C LYS A 271 7.37 -7.03 0.51
N SER A 272 8.31 -6.10 0.75
CA SER A 272 8.01 -4.78 1.30
C SER A 272 7.09 -3.97 0.39
N THR A 273 7.26 -4.08 -0.92
CA THR A 273 6.36 -3.43 -1.90
C THR A 273 4.97 -4.07 -1.90
N LEU A 274 4.87 -5.39 -1.77
CA LEU A 274 3.57 -6.10 -1.77
C LEU A 274 2.72 -5.80 -0.54
N PHE A 275 3.31 -5.73 0.65
CA PHE A 275 2.57 -5.45 1.90
C PHE A 275 2.49 -3.95 2.22
N GLY A 276 3.34 -3.15 1.59
CA GLY A 276 3.33 -1.70 1.69
C GLY A 276 4.16 -1.15 2.86
N SER A 277 4.58 0.09 2.67
CA SER A 277 5.41 0.82 3.64
C SER A 277 4.61 1.78 4.51
N SER A 278 3.36 2.07 4.14
CA SER A 278 2.50 3.05 4.80
C SER A 278 1.14 2.46 5.14
N LEU A 279 0.65 2.75 6.35
CA LEU A 279 -0.65 2.32 6.84
C LEU A 279 -1.35 3.50 7.50
N THR A 280 -2.55 3.86 7.05
CA THR A 280 -3.37 4.91 7.64
C THR A 280 -4.59 4.30 8.30
N VAL A 281 -4.77 4.60 9.59
CA VAL A 281 -5.82 4.03 10.45
C VAL A 281 -6.68 5.13 11.04
N PRO A 282 -8.02 5.04 10.98
CA PRO A 282 -8.88 5.99 11.65
C PRO A 282 -8.76 5.89 13.17
N VAL A 283 -8.83 7.04 13.86
CA VAL A 283 -8.89 7.12 15.31
C VAL A 283 -10.20 7.76 15.77
N ASP A 284 -10.69 7.33 16.92
CA ASP A 284 -11.86 7.93 17.57
C ASP A 284 -11.49 9.27 18.24
N ALA A 285 -12.49 9.93 18.85
CA ALA A 285 -12.29 11.20 19.58
C ALA A 285 -11.39 11.07 20.83
N ASN A 286 -11.01 9.87 21.24
CA ASN A 286 -10.05 9.61 22.31
C ASN A 286 -8.67 9.22 21.76
N GLY A 287 -8.47 9.29 20.46
CA GLY A 287 -7.23 8.90 19.77
C GLY A 287 -6.96 7.39 19.71
N ARG A 288 -7.97 6.55 19.93
CA ARG A 288 -7.85 5.09 19.82
C ARG A 288 -8.10 4.66 18.38
N MET A 289 -7.27 3.78 17.87
CA MET A 289 -7.45 3.22 16.51
C MET A 289 -8.80 2.50 16.39
N ARG A 290 -9.55 2.80 15.33
CA ARG A 290 -10.85 2.19 15.01
C ARG A 290 -10.68 0.98 14.12
N THR A 291 -9.95 -0.01 14.60
CA THR A 291 -9.74 -1.29 13.93
C THR A 291 -10.96 -2.22 14.12
N GLY A 292 -11.03 -3.30 13.33
CA GLY A 292 -11.91 -4.43 13.63
C GLY A 292 -11.46 -5.18 14.88
N THR A 293 -12.36 -5.95 15.48
CA THR A 293 -12.11 -6.70 16.73
C THR A 293 -10.85 -7.60 16.64
N TRP A 294 -10.66 -8.21 15.49
CA TRP A 294 -9.57 -9.16 15.25
C TRP A 294 -8.36 -8.53 14.56
N GLN A 295 -8.37 -7.22 14.28
CA GLN A 295 -7.27 -6.56 13.60
C GLN A 295 -6.21 -6.03 14.57
N GLY A 296 -4.95 -6.19 14.19
CA GLY A 296 -3.80 -5.58 14.84
C GLY A 296 -2.74 -5.17 13.84
N VAL A 297 -1.90 -4.20 14.23
CA VAL A 297 -0.80 -3.70 13.40
C VAL A 297 0.34 -4.70 13.41
N TYR A 298 0.82 -5.05 12.22
CA TYR A 298 1.94 -5.95 12.00
C TYR A 298 3.14 -5.20 11.43
N LEU A 299 4.31 -5.46 12.00
CA LEU A 299 5.61 -5.26 11.38
C LEU A 299 6.03 -6.58 10.73
N CYS A 300 6.25 -6.58 9.43
CA CYS A 300 6.79 -7.72 8.71
C CYS A 300 8.27 -7.45 8.41
N GLU A 301 9.14 -8.22 9.06
CA GLU A 301 10.58 -8.21 8.86
C GLU A 301 10.94 -9.23 7.79
N HIS A 302 11.60 -8.79 6.72
CA HIS A 302 11.87 -9.65 5.57
C HIS A 302 13.32 -10.14 5.45
N ARG A 303 14.23 -9.63 6.33
CA ARG A 303 15.65 -10.03 6.34
C ARG A 303 15.94 -11.09 7.37
N ASN A 304 16.87 -11.99 7.04
CA ASN A 304 17.40 -12.98 7.98
C ASN A 304 18.35 -12.35 9.01
N ILE A 305 18.50 -12.97 10.17
CA ILE A 305 19.51 -12.58 11.15
C ILE A 305 20.90 -12.85 10.55
N GLY A 306 21.75 -11.83 10.51
CA GLY A 306 23.12 -11.94 10.02
C GLY A 306 23.39 -11.38 8.62
N GLY A 307 22.36 -10.83 7.94
CA GLY A 307 22.58 -10.02 6.75
C GLY A 307 23.23 -8.66 7.08
N MET A 308 23.71 -7.95 6.09
CA MET A 308 24.13 -6.54 6.26
C MET A 308 22.89 -5.73 6.69
N GLY A 309 22.97 -4.97 7.77
CA GLY A 309 21.82 -4.31 8.40
C GLY A 309 21.30 -5.03 9.65
N VAL A 310 22.16 -5.74 10.30
CA VAL A 310 21.96 -6.50 11.54
C VAL A 310 21.25 -5.69 12.61
N GLY A 311 20.22 -6.30 13.18
CA GLY A 311 19.61 -5.81 14.42
C GLY A 311 18.12 -5.67 14.41
N HIS A 312 17.44 -5.85 13.26
CA HIS A 312 15.97 -5.82 13.13
C HIS A 312 15.26 -4.71 13.93
N ALA A 313 16.02 -3.65 14.28
CA ALA A 313 15.44 -2.43 14.84
C ALA A 313 14.87 -1.61 13.67
N ARG A 314 13.55 -1.52 13.62
CA ARG A 314 12.83 -0.87 12.54
C ARG A 314 12.18 0.42 13.04
N GLU A 315 12.53 1.53 12.41
CA GLU A 315 11.96 2.83 12.77
C GLU A 315 10.67 3.04 11.99
N ILE A 316 9.61 3.39 12.71
CA ILE A 316 8.30 3.75 12.16
C ILE A 316 8.08 5.24 12.46
N ALA A 317 7.92 6.05 11.42
CA ALA A 317 7.46 7.42 11.56
C ALA A 317 5.93 7.41 11.73
N THR A 318 5.44 8.10 12.75
CA THR A 318 4.01 8.22 13.02
C THR A 318 3.57 9.67 12.89
N ALA A 319 2.37 9.90 12.35
CA ALA A 319 1.70 11.18 12.34
C ALA A 319 0.23 11.01 12.75
N MET A 320 -0.17 11.60 13.88
CA MET A 320 -1.55 11.60 14.33
C MET A 320 -2.20 12.94 14.00
N LEU A 321 -3.12 12.92 13.07
CA LEU A 321 -3.94 14.05 12.68
C LEU A 321 -5.27 13.97 13.42
N ASP A 322 -5.32 14.59 14.60
CA ASP A 322 -6.60 14.76 15.29
C ASP A 322 -7.52 15.65 14.47
N GLY A 323 -8.80 15.50 14.60
CA GLY A 323 -9.75 16.29 13.80
C GLY A 323 -9.83 17.77 14.18
N SER A 324 -8.88 18.30 14.94
CA SER A 324 -8.77 19.70 15.34
C SER A 324 -7.72 20.46 14.51
N GLY A 325 -7.70 21.76 14.62
CA GLY A 325 -6.70 22.59 13.94
C GLY A 325 -6.76 22.46 12.41
N ALA A 326 -5.59 22.43 11.78
CA ALA A 326 -5.46 22.34 10.32
C ALA A 326 -6.02 21.02 9.75
N ALA A 327 -5.89 19.91 10.48
CA ALA A 327 -6.39 18.59 10.07
C ALA A 327 -7.92 18.43 10.18
N ASN A 328 -8.66 19.49 10.34
CA ASN A 328 -10.10 19.54 10.58
C ASN A 328 -10.91 18.35 10.03
N THR A 329 -11.39 17.48 10.93
CA THR A 329 -12.30 16.39 10.55
C THR A 329 -13.72 16.93 10.43
N ALA A 330 -14.26 16.91 9.23
CA ALA A 330 -15.63 17.32 8.94
C ALA A 330 -16.64 16.25 9.36
N GLY A 331 -16.26 14.98 9.26
CA GLY A 331 -17.09 13.85 9.66
C GLY A 331 -16.33 12.53 9.70
N GLN A 332 -16.81 11.61 10.54
CA GLN A 332 -16.40 10.21 10.51
C GLN A 332 -17.66 9.35 10.61
N GLY A 333 -17.76 8.34 9.76
CA GLY A 333 -18.90 7.44 9.69
C GLY A 333 -18.46 6.00 9.44
N THR A 334 -19.42 5.10 9.43
CA THR A 334 -19.20 3.70 9.02
C THR A 334 -20.28 3.32 8.04
N VAL A 335 -19.88 2.75 6.89
CA VAL A 335 -20.76 2.14 5.92
C VAL A 335 -20.58 0.62 5.98
N THR A 336 -21.66 -0.11 5.77
CA THR A 336 -21.60 -1.56 5.57
C THR A 336 -21.76 -1.84 4.08
N LEU A 337 -20.74 -2.42 3.48
CA LEU A 337 -20.73 -2.87 2.10
C LEU A 337 -21.03 -4.37 2.08
N THR A 338 -22.01 -4.80 1.30
CA THR A 338 -22.40 -6.20 1.19
C THR A 338 -21.92 -6.72 -0.16
N ALA A 339 -20.86 -7.53 -0.16
CA ALA A 339 -20.39 -8.15 -1.39
C ALA A 339 -21.39 -9.20 -1.90
N PRO A 340 -21.65 -9.27 -3.21
CA PRO A 340 -22.56 -10.27 -3.78
C PRO A 340 -21.97 -11.69 -3.74
N GLY A 341 -20.70 -11.82 -3.51
CA GLY A 341 -19.93 -13.05 -3.42
C GLY A 341 -18.45 -12.74 -3.26
N ARG A 342 -17.60 -13.75 -3.23
CA ARG A 342 -16.15 -13.59 -3.33
C ARG A 342 -15.79 -12.89 -4.64
N GLY A 343 -14.78 -12.01 -4.60
CA GLY A 343 -14.31 -11.23 -5.75
C GLY A 343 -14.09 -9.77 -5.43
N CYS A 344 -13.66 -9.02 -6.43
CA CYS A 344 -13.40 -7.59 -6.31
C CYS A 344 -14.54 -6.80 -6.98
N HIS A 345 -15.30 -6.06 -6.18
CA HIS A 345 -16.54 -5.40 -6.58
C HIS A 345 -16.45 -3.89 -6.45
N ASP A 346 -16.97 -3.16 -7.43
CA ASP A 346 -17.02 -1.70 -7.42
C ASP A 346 -18.13 -1.19 -6.49
N PHE A 347 -17.78 -0.41 -5.48
CA PHE A 347 -18.66 0.24 -4.53
C PHE A 347 -18.52 1.77 -4.55
N THR A 348 -18.03 2.34 -5.64
CA THR A 348 -17.77 3.78 -5.76
C THR A 348 -19.00 4.62 -5.42
N ALA A 349 -20.17 4.23 -5.91
CA ALA A 349 -21.42 4.97 -5.68
C ALA A 349 -21.85 4.93 -4.20
N ASP A 350 -21.77 3.76 -3.56
CA ASP A 350 -22.13 3.58 -2.15
C ASP A 350 -21.21 4.38 -1.24
N ILE A 351 -19.90 4.36 -1.54
CA ILE A 351 -18.89 5.11 -0.80
C ILE A 351 -19.08 6.62 -1.00
N ALA A 352 -19.35 7.07 -2.22
CA ALA A 352 -19.61 8.48 -2.51
C ALA A 352 -20.84 8.99 -1.73
N ALA A 353 -21.95 8.27 -1.76
CA ALA A 353 -23.17 8.60 -1.02
C ALA A 353 -22.91 8.65 0.50
N ALA A 354 -22.16 7.68 1.05
CA ALA A 354 -21.79 7.68 2.46
C ALA A 354 -20.88 8.88 2.81
N ALA A 355 -19.94 9.26 1.93
CA ALA A 355 -19.07 10.41 2.11
C ALA A 355 -19.84 11.74 2.08
N GLU A 356 -20.83 11.89 1.19
CA GLU A 356 -21.76 13.03 1.18
C GLU A 356 -22.52 13.14 2.51
N GLY A 357 -22.97 11.99 3.04
CA GLY A 357 -23.67 11.94 4.32
C GLY A 357 -22.86 12.45 5.52
N ILE A 358 -21.52 12.39 5.45
CA ILE A 358 -20.63 12.91 6.50
C ILE A 358 -20.04 14.29 6.15
N GLY A 359 -20.35 14.88 4.99
CA GLY A 359 -20.03 16.27 4.68
C GLY A 359 -19.19 16.52 3.43
N MET A 360 -18.91 15.51 2.60
CA MET A 360 -18.29 15.73 1.28
C MET A 360 -19.17 16.65 0.43
N GLY A 361 -18.58 17.64 -0.24
CA GLY A 361 -19.27 18.64 -1.03
C GLY A 361 -19.95 19.74 -0.24
N SER A 362 -20.42 19.49 0.98
CA SER A 362 -21.11 20.46 1.81
C SER A 362 -20.23 21.10 2.90
N LYS A 363 -19.25 20.37 3.42
CA LYS A 363 -18.30 20.82 4.46
C LYS A 363 -16.85 20.74 3.99
N VAL A 364 -16.56 19.85 3.03
CA VAL A 364 -15.22 19.64 2.47
C VAL A 364 -15.30 19.70 0.96
N ARG A 365 -14.59 20.65 0.38
CA ARG A 365 -14.38 20.78 -1.06
C ARG A 365 -12.94 20.49 -1.46
N THR A 366 -11.98 20.70 -0.55
CA THR A 366 -10.56 20.37 -0.70
C THR A 366 -10.08 19.60 0.52
N GLY A 367 -9.52 18.41 0.32
CA GLY A 367 -9.08 17.56 1.40
C GLY A 367 -8.92 16.10 0.95
N TRP A 368 -9.24 15.17 1.82
CA TRP A 368 -9.27 13.74 1.53
C TRP A 368 -10.36 12.99 2.29
N LEU A 369 -10.69 11.82 1.77
CA LEU A 369 -11.48 10.78 2.41
C LEU A 369 -10.59 9.57 2.64
N ASN A 370 -10.37 9.18 3.90
CA ASN A 370 -9.77 7.90 4.21
C ASN A 370 -10.87 6.84 4.36
N LEU A 371 -10.65 5.68 3.77
CA LEU A 371 -11.47 4.48 3.83
C LEU A 371 -10.68 3.40 4.56
N PHE A 372 -11.27 2.75 5.53
CA PHE A 372 -10.64 1.69 6.31
C PHE A 372 -11.58 0.50 6.50
N CYS A 373 -11.23 -0.66 5.94
CA CYS A 373 -11.96 -1.91 6.09
C CYS A 373 -11.65 -2.56 7.43
N GLN A 374 -12.67 -2.73 8.28
CA GLN A 374 -12.55 -3.34 9.61
C GLN A 374 -12.66 -4.87 9.55
N HIS A 375 -11.89 -5.49 8.65
CA HIS A 375 -11.90 -6.95 8.46
C HIS A 375 -10.51 -7.48 8.08
N THR A 376 -10.23 -8.73 8.45
CA THR A 376 -8.94 -9.39 8.23
C THR A 376 -8.86 -10.20 6.93
N SER A 377 -10.01 -10.50 6.30
CA SER A 377 -10.12 -11.26 5.05
C SER A 377 -10.90 -10.51 3.96
N ALA A 378 -10.95 -9.19 4.04
CA ALA A 378 -11.43 -8.29 2.99
C ALA A 378 -10.52 -7.06 2.92
N SER A 379 -10.44 -6.43 1.77
CA SER A 379 -9.53 -5.33 1.51
C SER A 379 -10.13 -4.29 0.57
N LEU A 380 -9.44 -3.17 0.43
CA LEU A 380 -9.85 -2.06 -0.43
C LEU A 380 -8.79 -1.81 -1.51
N THR A 381 -9.24 -1.46 -2.71
CA THR A 381 -8.33 -1.01 -3.77
C THR A 381 -9.00 -0.01 -4.69
N VAL A 382 -8.21 0.58 -5.57
CA VAL A 382 -8.68 1.37 -6.73
C VAL A 382 -8.37 0.57 -7.98
N SER A 383 -9.36 0.37 -8.83
CA SER A 383 -9.21 -0.37 -10.08
C SER A 383 -9.99 0.30 -11.20
N ASP A 384 -10.05 -0.33 -12.36
CA ASP A 384 -10.73 0.21 -13.55
C ASP A 384 -12.22 -0.13 -13.54
N SER A 385 -13.07 0.86 -13.25
CA SER A 385 -14.52 0.70 -13.25
C SER A 385 -15.15 0.80 -14.66
N SER A 386 -14.39 1.26 -15.66
CA SER A 386 -14.90 1.40 -17.03
C SER A 386 -15.09 0.06 -17.75
N THR A 387 -14.55 -1.03 -17.20
CA THR A 387 -14.60 -2.38 -17.79
C THR A 387 -15.77 -3.23 -17.28
N GLY A 388 -16.69 -2.65 -16.51
CA GLY A 388 -17.70 -3.42 -15.79
C GLY A 388 -17.04 -4.36 -14.77
N SER A 389 -17.34 -5.66 -14.78
CA SER A 389 -16.68 -6.63 -13.90
C SER A 389 -15.26 -7.03 -14.35
N GLY A 390 -14.84 -6.68 -15.57
CA GLY A 390 -13.62 -7.23 -16.18
C GLY A 390 -12.33 -7.01 -15.36
N ALA A 391 -12.14 -5.80 -14.81
CA ALA A 391 -10.98 -5.52 -13.97
C ALA A 391 -11.07 -6.25 -12.62
N GLY A 392 -12.26 -6.28 -11.99
CA GLY A 392 -12.50 -7.03 -10.77
C GLY A 392 -12.25 -8.53 -10.94
N ASP A 393 -12.79 -9.13 -12.02
CA ASP A 393 -12.60 -10.54 -12.35
C ASP A 393 -11.12 -10.87 -12.64
N ARG A 394 -10.39 -9.97 -13.32
CA ARG A 394 -8.95 -10.17 -13.57
C ARG A 394 -8.14 -10.07 -12.28
N LEU A 395 -8.50 -9.13 -11.42
CA LEU A 395 -7.84 -8.94 -10.12
C LEU A 395 -8.08 -10.16 -9.21
N GLU A 396 -9.32 -10.66 -9.14
CA GLU A 396 -9.65 -11.87 -8.38
C GLU A 396 -8.86 -13.09 -8.89
N ARG A 397 -8.77 -13.27 -10.21
CA ARG A 397 -7.91 -14.33 -10.78
C ARG A 397 -6.45 -14.16 -10.37
N ALA A 398 -5.89 -12.94 -10.48
CA ALA A 398 -4.51 -12.70 -10.10
C ALA A 398 -4.25 -13.00 -8.62
N LEU A 399 -5.18 -12.63 -7.74
CA LEU A 399 -5.10 -12.95 -6.32
C LEU A 399 -5.17 -14.45 -6.04
N ASN A 400 -6.00 -15.19 -6.77
CA ASN A 400 -6.11 -16.65 -6.63
C ASN A 400 -4.89 -17.38 -7.20
N ASP A 401 -4.31 -16.89 -8.29
CA ASP A 401 -3.08 -17.44 -8.87
C ASP A 401 -1.87 -17.20 -7.95
N THR A 402 -1.84 -16.03 -7.28
CA THR A 402 -0.76 -15.65 -6.36
C THR A 402 -0.89 -16.35 -5.01
N VAL A 403 -2.12 -16.50 -4.49
CA VAL A 403 -2.42 -17.11 -3.18
C VAL A 403 -3.58 -18.10 -3.36
N PRO A 404 -3.31 -19.32 -3.87
CA PRO A 404 -4.33 -20.31 -4.12
C PRO A 404 -4.86 -20.94 -2.82
N GLU A 405 -6.13 -21.33 -2.82
CA GLU A 405 -6.75 -22.03 -1.68
C GLU A 405 -6.09 -23.38 -1.36
N SER A 406 -5.46 -24.03 -2.34
CA SER A 406 -4.76 -25.30 -2.11
C SER A 406 -3.66 -25.21 -1.06
N TRP A 407 -3.13 -24.02 -0.78
CA TRP A 407 -2.14 -23.81 0.28
C TRP A 407 -2.68 -24.13 1.67
N ASN A 408 -4.01 -24.08 1.84
CA ASN A 408 -4.65 -24.52 3.08
C ASN A 408 -4.30 -25.98 3.43
N ASP A 409 -4.25 -26.84 2.42
CA ASP A 409 -3.98 -28.28 2.59
C ASP A 409 -2.48 -28.60 2.41
N GLU A 410 -1.68 -27.68 1.84
CA GLU A 410 -0.28 -27.90 1.55
C GLU A 410 0.64 -27.56 2.74
N PHE A 411 0.45 -26.38 3.36
CA PHE A 411 1.39 -25.91 4.38
C PHE A 411 0.83 -24.93 5.42
N PHE A 412 -0.38 -24.37 5.25
CA PHE A 412 -0.97 -23.52 6.28
C PHE A 412 -1.34 -24.32 7.54
N VAL A 413 -1.15 -23.68 8.69
CA VAL A 413 -1.51 -24.21 10.01
C VAL A 413 -2.86 -23.67 10.47
N HIS A 414 -3.18 -22.42 10.10
CA HIS A 414 -4.47 -21.78 10.37
C HIS A 414 -5.52 -22.27 9.35
N THR A 415 -6.24 -23.35 9.68
CA THR A 415 -7.10 -24.06 8.70
C THR A 415 -8.53 -24.33 9.19
N TYR A 416 -8.85 -23.99 10.43
CA TYR A 416 -10.13 -24.39 11.05
C TYR A 416 -11.33 -23.54 10.65
N GLU A 417 -11.15 -22.35 10.06
CA GLU A 417 -12.23 -21.48 9.59
C GLU A 417 -12.62 -21.70 8.11
N GLY A 418 -12.01 -22.69 7.46
CA GLY A 418 -12.27 -23.06 6.07
C GLY A 418 -11.08 -22.83 5.14
N PRO A 419 -11.09 -23.45 3.94
CA PRO A 419 -9.92 -23.48 3.05
C PRO A 419 -9.60 -22.10 2.44
N ASP A 420 -10.51 -21.16 2.48
CA ASP A 420 -10.38 -19.81 1.94
C ASP A 420 -9.94 -18.77 2.99
N ASP A 421 -9.84 -19.16 4.27
CA ASP A 421 -9.62 -18.21 5.36
C ASP A 421 -8.19 -17.70 5.38
N MET A 422 -7.21 -18.56 5.61
CA MET A 422 -5.80 -18.14 5.61
C MET A 422 -5.35 -17.53 4.27
N PRO A 423 -5.75 -18.06 3.08
CA PRO A 423 -5.56 -17.36 1.82
C PRO A 423 -6.20 -15.96 1.81
N GLY A 424 -7.37 -15.79 2.42
CA GLY A 424 -8.03 -14.49 2.58
C GLY A 424 -7.22 -13.50 3.40
N HIS A 425 -6.59 -13.95 4.51
CA HIS A 425 -5.68 -13.14 5.33
C HIS A 425 -4.47 -12.64 4.53
N VAL A 426 -3.85 -13.52 3.74
CA VAL A 426 -2.70 -13.14 2.90
C VAL A 426 -3.10 -12.14 1.82
N LYS A 427 -4.19 -12.40 1.09
CA LYS A 427 -4.72 -11.49 0.06
C LYS A 427 -5.08 -10.13 0.63
N ALA A 428 -5.73 -10.09 1.81
CA ALA A 428 -6.08 -8.84 2.48
C ALA A 428 -4.84 -8.04 2.89
N SER A 429 -3.74 -8.71 3.25
CA SER A 429 -2.47 -8.05 3.57
C SER A 429 -1.75 -7.50 2.34
N ILE A 430 -1.83 -8.17 1.19
CA ILE A 430 -1.29 -7.68 -0.08
C ILE A 430 -2.04 -6.44 -0.54
N MET A 431 -3.37 -6.47 -0.51
CA MET A 431 -4.20 -5.38 -1.03
C MET A 431 -4.33 -4.21 -0.06
N GLY A 432 -4.21 -4.46 1.24
CA GLY A 432 -4.32 -3.49 2.32
C GLY A 432 -5.76 -3.15 2.74
N PRO A 433 -5.94 -2.74 4.00
CA PRO A 433 -7.26 -2.39 4.56
C PRO A 433 -7.63 -0.93 4.35
N SER A 434 -6.72 -0.08 3.88
CA SER A 434 -6.88 1.38 3.93
C SER A 434 -6.50 2.06 2.61
N ILE A 435 -7.33 3.03 2.19
CA ILE A 435 -7.04 3.90 1.05
C ILE A 435 -7.42 5.34 1.41
N THR A 436 -6.56 6.30 1.06
CA THR A 436 -6.86 7.73 1.14
C THR A 436 -7.11 8.29 -0.26
N VAL A 437 -8.28 8.88 -0.48
CA VAL A 437 -8.72 9.45 -1.76
C VAL A 437 -8.84 10.96 -1.61
N PRO A 438 -8.24 11.77 -2.49
CA PRO A 438 -8.39 13.22 -2.42
C PRO A 438 -9.83 13.65 -2.72
N ILE A 439 -10.28 14.71 -2.03
CA ILE A 439 -11.49 15.44 -2.37
C ILE A 439 -11.07 16.66 -3.19
N VAL A 440 -11.59 16.77 -4.40
CA VAL A 440 -11.30 17.85 -5.35
C VAL A 440 -12.61 18.51 -5.76
N ASN A 441 -12.76 19.80 -5.47
CA ASN A 441 -14.01 20.54 -5.76
C ASN A 441 -15.27 19.91 -5.14
N GLY A 442 -15.12 19.22 -3.99
CA GLY A 442 -16.25 18.63 -3.28
C GLY A 442 -16.68 17.24 -3.73
N VAL A 443 -15.92 16.60 -4.60
CA VAL A 443 -16.16 15.22 -5.06
C VAL A 443 -14.91 14.35 -4.91
N LEU A 444 -15.07 13.02 -4.98
CA LEU A 444 -13.93 12.09 -5.01
C LEU A 444 -13.01 12.41 -6.19
N GLY A 445 -11.73 12.63 -5.92
CA GLY A 445 -10.73 13.04 -6.90
C GLY A 445 -10.19 11.87 -7.74
N LEU A 446 -11.05 10.93 -8.10
CA LEU A 446 -10.72 9.77 -8.94
C LEU A 446 -10.42 10.19 -10.39
N GLY A 447 -9.61 9.39 -11.08
CA GLY A 447 -9.48 9.46 -12.54
C GLY A 447 -10.76 8.95 -13.23
N SER A 448 -10.95 9.32 -14.50
CA SER A 448 -12.18 9.02 -15.26
C SER A 448 -12.52 7.54 -15.41
N ARG A 449 -11.54 6.66 -15.24
CA ARG A 449 -11.72 5.20 -15.31
C ARG A 449 -11.64 4.52 -13.95
N GLN A 450 -11.28 5.24 -12.89
CA GLN A 450 -11.06 4.66 -11.57
C GLN A 450 -12.37 4.49 -10.80
N GLY A 451 -12.45 3.38 -10.06
CA GLY A 451 -13.48 3.11 -9.06
C GLY A 451 -12.86 2.59 -7.76
N LEU A 452 -13.63 2.62 -6.70
CA LEU A 452 -13.29 2.11 -5.37
C LEU A 452 -13.86 0.70 -5.22
N PHE A 453 -12.97 -0.27 -5.05
CA PHE A 453 -13.32 -1.68 -4.99
C PHE A 453 -13.15 -2.23 -3.57
N LEU A 454 -14.15 -2.98 -3.13
CA LEU A 454 -14.03 -3.92 -2.02
C LEU A 454 -13.66 -5.28 -2.61
N CYS A 455 -12.55 -5.84 -2.15
CA CYS A 455 -12.15 -7.21 -2.47
C CYS A 455 -12.58 -8.12 -1.33
N GLU A 456 -13.56 -8.98 -1.59
CA GLU A 456 -14.03 -10.02 -0.69
C GLU A 456 -13.27 -11.31 -0.96
N HIS A 457 -12.55 -11.82 0.04
CA HIS A 457 -11.68 -12.98 -0.14
C HIS A 457 -12.28 -14.29 0.36
N ARG A 458 -13.47 -14.26 0.99
CA ARG A 458 -14.17 -15.44 1.52
C ARG A 458 -15.29 -15.91 0.60
N ASN A 459 -15.48 -17.21 0.56
CA ASN A 459 -16.60 -17.84 -0.13
C ASN A 459 -17.91 -17.70 0.67
N THR A 460 -19.05 -17.78 -0.02
CA THR A 460 -20.40 -17.63 0.59
C THR A 460 -20.83 -18.82 1.44
N GLY A 461 -20.03 -19.80 1.69
CA GLY A 461 -20.38 -21.01 2.45
C GLY A 461 -19.48 -21.26 3.65
N GLY A 462 -18.51 -20.38 3.93
CA GLY A 462 -17.56 -20.54 5.02
C GLY A 462 -18.12 -20.15 6.38
N PHE A 463 -17.41 -20.49 7.43
CA PHE A 463 -17.71 -20.09 8.79
C PHE A 463 -17.68 -18.56 8.90
N GLY A 464 -18.73 -17.94 9.41
CA GLY A 464 -18.84 -16.49 9.47
C GLY A 464 -19.19 -15.77 8.16
N CYS A 465 -19.79 -16.48 7.21
CA CYS A 465 -20.07 -16.07 5.81
C CYS A 465 -21.09 -14.93 5.62
N ASN A 466 -21.19 -14.02 6.55
CA ASN A 466 -21.84 -12.75 6.32
C ASN A 466 -20.86 -11.84 5.55
N LEU A 467 -21.07 -11.68 4.24
CA LEU A 467 -20.23 -10.84 3.37
C LEU A 467 -20.46 -9.33 3.58
N ASN A 468 -20.92 -8.94 4.75
CA ASN A 468 -21.08 -7.55 5.17
C ASN A 468 -19.76 -7.04 5.73
N ARG A 469 -19.13 -6.09 5.04
CA ARG A 469 -17.86 -5.52 5.44
C ARG A 469 -18.05 -4.08 5.93
N LYS A 470 -17.65 -3.82 7.16
CA LYS A 470 -17.68 -2.46 7.72
C LYS A 470 -16.48 -1.68 7.25
N VAL A 471 -16.74 -0.53 6.64
CA VAL A 471 -15.73 0.43 6.21
C VAL A 471 -15.93 1.73 6.97
N VAL A 472 -14.89 2.15 7.69
CA VAL A 472 -14.86 3.45 8.36
C VAL A 472 -14.44 4.51 7.35
N LEU A 473 -15.21 5.59 7.26
CA LEU A 473 -14.93 6.75 6.46
C LEU A 473 -14.48 7.89 7.39
N THR A 474 -13.36 8.52 7.10
CA THR A 474 -12.90 9.74 7.81
C THR A 474 -12.64 10.82 6.79
N LEU A 475 -13.44 11.88 6.85
CA LEU A 475 -13.38 13.02 5.95
C LEU A 475 -12.69 14.19 6.64
N GLN A 476 -11.55 14.61 6.10
CA GLN A 476 -10.78 15.76 6.58
C GLN A 476 -10.55 16.76 5.44
N GLY A 477 -10.58 18.04 5.77
CA GLY A 477 -10.36 19.09 4.78
C GLY A 477 -11.11 20.38 5.09
N VAL A 478 -11.23 21.22 4.06
CA VAL A 478 -11.78 22.56 4.13
C VAL A 478 -12.82 22.81 3.03
N ASP A 479 -13.72 23.76 3.29
CA ASP A 479 -14.78 24.17 2.36
C ASP A 479 -14.30 25.27 1.41
N ARG A 480 -13.16 25.03 0.70
CA ARG A 480 -12.59 26.00 -0.25
C ARG A 480 -11.94 25.29 -1.41
#